data_d9dc3b649de9bd346fc108342a8d9b2e
#
_entry.id   d9dc3b649de9bd346fc108342a8d9b2e
#
_cell.length_a   1.000
_cell.length_b   1.000
_cell.length_c   1.000
_cell.angle_alpha   90.00
_cell.angle_beta   90.00
_cell.angle_gamma   90.00
#
_symmetry.space_group_name_H-M   'P 1'
#
loop_
_entity.id
_entity.type
_entity.pdbx_description
1 polymer ?
#
loop_
_entity_poly.entity_id
_entity_poly.type
_entity_poly.pdbx_seq_one_letter_code
_entity_poly.pdbx_strand_id
1 'polypeptide(L)'
;MNNSFTFRQFEIQHDRCAMKVGTDGVLLGAWADLSGSNRILDVGCGSGLIALMAAQRAPHSHVWGIDVDAPSVEQALQNVRNSPFSDRVQLFLQDVRTYSPSVSFSHILCNPPYYTEQTLPPDDARMRARHTAYLSLESLLESVGRLLEPQGRFTLILPTQTAELFITHAMANGWYIVRTCKVFTVAHKPPKRLLLTLSRISSDTIENETLVLQEKAGGRTAEYASLCADFYLPKKD
;
A
#
# COMPACT_ATOMS: atom_id res chain seq x y z
N MET A 1 -12.01 -11.03 -19.14
CA MET A 1 -11.73 -10.40 -17.81
C MET A 1 -11.34 -8.96 -18.09
N ASN A 2 -11.80 -8.01 -17.28
CA ASN A 2 -11.48 -6.60 -17.49
C ASN A 2 -9.97 -6.39 -17.21
N ASN A 3 -9.22 -5.87 -18.16
CA ASN A 3 -7.77 -5.69 -18.07
C ASN A 3 -7.38 -4.33 -17.49
N SER A 4 -8.38 -3.47 -17.24
CA SER A 4 -8.18 -2.13 -16.68
C SER A 4 -9.27 -1.80 -15.65
N PHE A 5 -8.97 -0.80 -14.84
CA PHE A 5 -9.89 -0.19 -13.88
C PHE A 5 -9.81 1.32 -13.99
N THR A 6 -10.97 1.95 -14.25
CA THR A 6 -11.07 3.41 -14.45
C THR A 6 -11.45 4.07 -13.12
N PHE A 7 -10.62 5.00 -12.67
CA PHE A 7 -10.86 5.92 -11.57
C PHE A 7 -11.33 7.28 -12.12
N ARG A 8 -11.65 8.22 -11.25
CA ARG A 8 -12.12 9.57 -11.66
C ARG A 8 -11.08 10.35 -12.45
N GLN A 9 -9.81 10.24 -12.10
CA GLN A 9 -8.74 11.06 -12.67
C GLN A 9 -7.71 10.25 -13.47
N PHE A 10 -7.70 8.92 -13.36
CA PHE A 10 -6.75 8.06 -14.06
C PHE A 10 -7.35 6.67 -14.30
N GLU A 11 -6.68 5.90 -15.14
CA GLU A 11 -7.00 4.49 -15.41
C GLU A 11 -5.79 3.62 -15.08
N ILE A 12 -6.02 2.44 -14.51
CA ILE A 12 -5.02 1.43 -14.23
C ILE A 12 -5.22 0.24 -15.15
N GLN A 13 -4.29 0.00 -16.03
CA GLN A 13 -4.12 -1.27 -16.73
C GLN A 13 -3.34 -2.22 -15.81
N HIS A 14 -3.77 -3.49 -15.71
CA HIS A 14 -3.21 -4.45 -14.76
C HIS A 14 -3.14 -5.89 -15.32
N ASP A 15 -3.11 -6.04 -16.64
CA ASP A 15 -3.05 -7.34 -17.30
C ASP A 15 -1.66 -8.00 -17.25
N ARG A 16 -0.60 -7.21 -17.03
CA ARG A 16 0.78 -7.68 -16.88
C ARG A 16 1.25 -7.77 -15.43
N CYS A 17 0.45 -7.32 -14.48
CA CYS A 17 0.81 -7.30 -13.07
C CYS A 17 0.40 -8.60 -12.37
N ALA A 18 1.23 -9.06 -11.44
CA ALA A 18 0.93 -10.22 -10.61
C ALA A 18 -0.34 -10.01 -9.76
N MET A 19 -0.59 -8.79 -9.31
CA MET A 19 -1.81 -8.42 -8.58
C MET A 19 -2.61 -7.40 -9.39
N LYS A 20 -3.91 -7.67 -9.55
CA LYS A 20 -4.87 -6.73 -10.15
C LYS A 20 -5.23 -5.64 -9.15
N VAL A 21 -5.89 -4.57 -9.64
CA VAL A 21 -6.52 -3.57 -8.77
C VAL A 21 -7.43 -4.28 -7.77
N GLY A 22 -7.07 -4.16 -6.50
CA GLY A 22 -7.76 -4.81 -5.39
C GLY A 22 -8.20 -3.81 -4.33
N THR A 23 -9.12 -4.23 -3.47
CA THR A 23 -9.65 -3.41 -2.38
C THR A 23 -8.55 -2.93 -1.44
N ASP A 24 -7.54 -3.77 -1.14
CA ASP A 24 -6.46 -3.44 -0.21
C ASP A 24 -5.64 -2.23 -0.68
N GLY A 25 -5.24 -2.21 -1.97
CA GLY A 25 -4.51 -1.07 -2.55
C GLY A 25 -5.33 0.22 -2.55
N VAL A 26 -6.63 0.13 -2.88
CA VAL A 26 -7.53 1.30 -2.85
C VAL A 26 -7.72 1.81 -1.42
N LEU A 27 -7.91 0.91 -0.45
CA LEU A 27 -8.03 1.29 0.96
C LEU A 27 -6.79 2.00 1.47
N LEU A 28 -5.60 1.44 1.20
CA LEU A 28 -4.34 2.05 1.60
C LEU A 28 -4.16 3.44 0.99
N GLY A 29 -4.32 3.56 -0.34
CA GLY A 29 -4.16 4.83 -1.04
C GLY A 29 -5.19 5.90 -0.64
N ALA A 30 -6.40 5.47 -0.22
CA ALA A 30 -7.44 6.38 0.24
C ALA A 30 -7.27 6.78 1.72
N TRP A 31 -6.81 5.87 2.59
CA TRP A 31 -6.75 6.07 4.03
C TRP A 31 -5.47 6.74 4.53
N ALA A 32 -4.31 6.52 3.88
CA ALA A 32 -3.05 7.10 4.32
C ALA A 32 -3.15 8.62 4.48
N ASP A 33 -2.70 9.15 5.62
CA ASP A 33 -2.62 10.60 5.82
C ASP A 33 -1.32 11.14 5.20
N LEU A 34 -1.45 11.76 4.03
CA LEU A 34 -0.33 12.30 3.26
C LEU A 34 -0.10 13.81 3.52
N SER A 35 -0.79 14.37 4.50
CA SER A 35 -0.66 15.79 4.86
C SER A 35 0.79 16.14 5.20
N GLY A 36 1.31 17.20 4.60
CA GLY A 36 2.69 17.64 4.82
C GLY A 36 3.77 16.75 4.20
N SER A 37 3.41 15.69 3.49
CA SER A 37 4.39 14.81 2.82
C SER A 37 4.92 15.47 1.55
N ASN A 38 6.24 15.56 1.42
CA ASN A 38 6.90 16.15 0.24
C ASN A 38 7.43 15.06 -0.70
N ARG A 39 7.91 13.95 -0.15
CA ARG A 39 8.48 12.80 -0.86
C ARG A 39 7.82 11.54 -0.37
N ILE A 40 7.11 10.86 -1.26
CA ILE A 40 6.35 9.65 -0.97
C ILE A 40 6.96 8.49 -1.75
N LEU A 41 7.13 7.34 -1.09
CA LEU A 41 7.58 6.09 -1.73
C LEU A 41 6.50 5.02 -1.63
N ASP A 42 6.15 4.42 -2.75
CA ASP A 42 5.30 3.22 -2.85
C ASP A 42 6.20 2.00 -3.04
N VAL A 43 6.28 1.13 -2.02
CA VAL A 43 7.09 -0.09 -2.04
C VAL A 43 6.26 -1.28 -2.49
N GLY A 44 6.71 -1.94 -3.56
CA GLY A 44 5.93 -2.96 -4.25
C GLY A 44 4.79 -2.32 -5.04
N CYS A 45 5.12 -1.33 -5.89
CA CYS A 45 4.14 -0.46 -6.53
C CYS A 45 3.22 -1.19 -7.54
N GLY A 46 3.61 -2.40 -7.99
CA GLY A 46 2.82 -3.22 -8.91
C GLY A 46 2.38 -2.43 -10.15
N SER A 47 1.07 -2.25 -10.32
CA SER A 47 0.51 -1.46 -11.42
C SER A 47 0.62 0.07 -11.26
N GLY A 48 1.22 0.56 -10.18
CA GLY A 48 1.32 2.00 -9.86
C GLY A 48 0.05 2.59 -9.23
N LEU A 49 -0.90 1.75 -8.80
CA LEU A 49 -2.17 2.20 -8.23
C LEU A 49 -1.98 3.14 -7.04
N ILE A 50 -1.23 2.70 -6.02
CA ILE A 50 -1.05 3.46 -4.78
C ILE A 50 -0.24 4.72 -5.05
N ALA A 51 0.80 4.65 -5.90
CA ALA A 51 1.57 5.82 -6.32
C ALA A 51 0.70 6.89 -7.00
N LEU A 52 -0.20 6.50 -7.92
CA LEU A 52 -1.11 7.45 -8.58
C LEU A 52 -2.18 7.99 -7.63
N MET A 53 -2.72 7.17 -6.72
CA MET A 53 -3.62 7.64 -5.67
C MET A 53 -2.94 8.64 -4.73
N ALA A 54 -1.69 8.39 -4.35
CA ALA A 54 -0.89 9.31 -3.54
C ALA A 54 -0.63 10.63 -4.29
N ALA A 55 -0.29 10.58 -5.56
CA ALA A 55 -0.09 11.76 -6.38
C ALA A 55 -1.36 12.61 -6.53
N GLN A 56 -2.55 11.98 -6.65
CA GLN A 56 -3.83 12.69 -6.69
C GLN A 56 -4.11 13.43 -5.38
N ARG A 57 -3.83 12.80 -4.22
CA ARG A 57 -4.14 13.36 -2.89
C ARG A 57 -3.10 14.36 -2.38
N ALA A 58 -1.87 14.25 -2.83
CA ALA A 58 -0.76 15.09 -2.41
C ALA A 58 -0.22 15.91 -3.61
N PRO A 59 -0.90 17.00 -4.03
CA PRO A 59 -0.61 17.69 -5.30
C PRO A 59 0.77 18.37 -5.34
N HIS A 60 1.38 18.61 -4.19
CA HIS A 60 2.71 19.24 -4.08
C HIS A 60 3.83 18.24 -3.82
N SER A 61 3.51 16.93 -3.74
CA SER A 61 4.49 15.90 -3.46
C SER A 61 5.06 15.30 -4.74
N HIS A 62 6.32 14.88 -4.67
CA HIS A 62 6.88 13.93 -5.60
C HIS A 62 6.64 12.51 -5.09
N VAL A 63 6.27 11.61 -5.97
CA VAL A 63 5.97 10.21 -5.63
C VAL A 63 6.93 9.30 -6.38
N TRP A 64 7.56 8.42 -5.65
CA TRP A 64 8.37 7.33 -6.20
C TRP A 64 7.66 6.01 -6.00
N GLY A 65 7.85 5.09 -6.92
CA GLY A 65 7.44 3.71 -6.76
C GLY A 65 8.57 2.77 -7.15
N ILE A 66 8.71 1.68 -6.42
CA ILE A 66 9.67 0.63 -6.71
C ILE A 66 9.00 -0.73 -6.69
N ASP A 67 9.41 -1.59 -7.61
CA ASP A 67 9.01 -3.00 -7.65
C ASP A 67 10.15 -3.84 -8.22
N VAL A 68 10.17 -5.13 -7.88
CA VAL A 68 11.15 -6.11 -8.40
C VAL A 68 10.66 -6.82 -9.66
N ASP A 69 9.38 -6.69 -10.00
CA ASP A 69 8.75 -7.34 -11.15
C ASP A 69 8.77 -6.43 -12.38
N ALA A 70 9.65 -6.72 -13.33
CA ALA A 70 9.83 -5.89 -14.52
C ALA A 70 8.54 -5.69 -15.35
N PRO A 71 7.70 -6.72 -15.61
CA PRO A 71 6.44 -6.53 -16.33
C PRO A 71 5.47 -5.59 -15.61
N SER A 72 5.41 -5.63 -14.27
CA SER A 72 4.60 -4.72 -13.47
C SER A 72 5.10 -3.28 -13.58
N VAL A 73 6.42 -3.06 -13.48
CA VAL A 73 7.02 -1.72 -13.61
C VAL A 73 6.77 -1.14 -15.01
N GLU A 74 6.93 -1.92 -16.06
CA GLU A 74 6.63 -1.48 -17.43
C GLU A 74 5.18 -1.03 -17.58
N GLN A 75 4.24 -1.80 -17.02
CA GLN A 75 2.82 -1.46 -17.06
C GLN A 75 2.51 -0.23 -16.20
N ALA A 76 3.09 -0.14 -15.01
CA ALA A 76 2.94 1.01 -14.15
C ALA A 76 3.46 2.30 -14.80
N LEU A 77 4.61 2.24 -15.50
CA LEU A 77 5.13 3.37 -16.27
C LEU A 77 4.17 3.82 -17.38
N GLN A 78 3.45 2.88 -18.04
CA GLN A 78 2.41 3.22 -19.01
C GLN A 78 1.22 3.91 -18.33
N ASN A 79 0.77 3.39 -17.17
CA ASN A 79 -0.31 3.98 -16.38
C ASN A 79 0.04 5.41 -15.93
N VAL A 80 1.27 5.62 -15.46
CA VAL A 80 1.76 6.95 -15.07
C VAL A 80 1.78 7.91 -16.25
N ARG A 81 2.33 7.51 -17.40
CA ARG A 81 2.38 8.35 -18.62
C ARG A 81 0.99 8.77 -19.09
N ASN A 82 0.00 7.91 -18.93
CA ASN A 82 -1.39 8.16 -19.34
C ASN A 82 -2.20 8.90 -18.26
N SER A 83 -1.60 9.20 -17.11
CA SER A 83 -2.23 9.92 -16.00
C SER A 83 -1.89 11.42 -16.02
N PRO A 84 -2.68 12.27 -15.37
CA PRO A 84 -2.36 13.70 -15.22
C PRO A 84 -1.22 13.97 -14.22
N PHE A 85 -0.56 12.93 -13.67
CA PHE A 85 0.46 13.03 -12.62
C PHE A 85 1.86 12.63 -13.10
N SER A 86 2.06 12.47 -14.41
CA SER A 86 3.30 11.96 -15.02
C SER A 86 4.53 12.85 -14.74
N ASP A 87 4.33 14.10 -14.42
CA ASP A 87 5.39 15.05 -14.05
C ASP A 87 5.95 14.86 -12.64
N ARG A 88 5.21 14.18 -11.76
CA ARG A 88 5.51 14.04 -10.33
C ARG A 88 5.67 12.60 -9.85
N VAL A 89 5.38 11.62 -10.70
CA VAL A 89 5.47 10.19 -10.37
C VAL A 89 6.62 9.55 -11.13
N GLN A 90 7.54 8.93 -10.42
CA GLN A 90 8.69 8.22 -10.98
C GLN A 90 8.71 6.77 -10.46
N LEU A 91 8.87 5.81 -11.38
CA LEU A 91 8.85 4.40 -11.03
C LEU A 91 10.14 3.71 -11.48
N PHE A 92 10.62 2.76 -10.65
CA PHE A 92 11.89 2.10 -10.87
C PHE A 92 11.79 0.59 -10.62
N LEU A 93 12.51 -0.18 -11.44
CA LEU A 93 12.76 -1.59 -11.20
C LEU A 93 13.86 -1.71 -10.14
N GLN A 94 13.48 -1.89 -8.89
CA GLN A 94 14.39 -1.88 -7.75
C GLN A 94 13.89 -2.78 -6.62
N ASP A 95 14.83 -3.39 -5.92
CA ASP A 95 14.56 -4.11 -4.68
C ASP A 95 14.74 -3.15 -3.48
N VAL A 96 13.72 -3.04 -2.64
CA VAL A 96 13.74 -2.14 -1.48
C VAL A 96 14.90 -2.45 -0.53
N ARG A 97 15.34 -3.72 -0.46
CA ARG A 97 16.46 -4.17 0.40
C ARG A 97 17.78 -3.52 0.02
N THR A 98 17.97 -3.25 -1.26
CA THR A 98 19.21 -2.67 -1.82
C THR A 98 19.03 -1.27 -2.38
N TYR A 99 17.78 -0.78 -2.44
CA TYR A 99 17.49 0.56 -2.95
C TYR A 99 18.14 1.63 -2.07
N SER A 100 19.01 2.45 -2.68
CA SER A 100 19.78 3.49 -1.99
C SER A 100 19.72 4.80 -2.78
N PRO A 101 18.58 5.52 -2.72
CA PRO A 101 18.43 6.83 -3.36
C PRO A 101 19.22 7.90 -2.61
N SER A 102 19.47 9.03 -3.28
CA SER A 102 20.12 10.21 -2.69
C SER A 102 19.18 11.02 -1.78
N VAL A 103 17.92 10.62 -1.64
CA VAL A 103 16.90 11.31 -0.86
C VAL A 103 16.24 10.34 0.14
N SER A 104 15.76 10.87 1.26
CA SER A 104 14.88 10.16 2.18
C SER A 104 13.42 10.56 1.94
N PHE A 105 12.50 9.73 2.40
CA PHE A 105 11.07 9.89 2.18
C PHE A 105 10.33 10.35 3.44
N SER A 106 9.46 11.32 3.30
CA SER A 106 8.59 11.77 4.39
C SER A 106 7.44 10.79 4.66
N HIS A 107 7.05 10.01 3.64
CA HIS A 107 6.04 8.97 3.78
C HIS A 107 6.38 7.76 2.91
N ILE A 108 6.27 6.56 3.47
CA ILE A 108 6.41 5.30 2.73
C ILE A 108 5.10 4.53 2.83
N LEU A 109 4.61 4.05 1.69
CA LEU A 109 3.41 3.24 1.57
C LEU A 109 3.80 1.83 1.13
N CYS A 110 3.09 0.81 1.63
CA CYS A 110 3.29 -0.56 1.16
C CYS A 110 2.03 -1.41 1.33
N ASN A 111 1.64 -2.07 0.26
CA ASN A 111 0.70 -3.19 0.29
C ASN A 111 1.48 -4.47 -0.01
N PRO A 112 2.17 -5.07 0.97
CA PRO A 112 3.08 -6.17 0.72
C PRO A 112 2.33 -7.43 0.28
N PRO A 113 2.94 -8.31 -0.53
CA PRO A 113 2.32 -9.59 -0.86
C PRO A 113 2.17 -10.45 0.40
N TYR A 114 0.98 -11.03 0.61
CA TYR A 114 0.68 -11.91 1.74
C TYR A 114 0.78 -13.36 1.28
N TYR A 115 1.85 -14.03 1.64
CA TYR A 115 1.94 -15.48 1.52
C TYR A 115 1.78 -16.08 2.90
N THR A 116 0.72 -16.85 3.11
CA THR A 116 0.62 -17.76 4.25
C THR A 116 1.36 -19.05 3.89
N GLU A 117 1.93 -19.73 4.88
CA GLU A 117 2.60 -21.05 4.68
C GLU A 117 1.72 -22.05 3.93
N GLN A 118 0.40 -21.90 3.99
CA GLN A 118 -0.58 -22.76 3.31
C GLN A 118 -0.70 -22.51 1.79
N THR A 119 -0.16 -21.42 1.26
CA THR A 119 -0.19 -21.09 -0.18
C THR A 119 1.11 -21.41 -0.91
N LEU A 120 2.09 -21.99 -0.22
CA LEU A 120 3.36 -22.38 -0.82
C LEU A 120 3.22 -23.75 -1.54
N PRO A 121 3.59 -23.86 -2.82
CA PRO A 121 3.64 -25.16 -3.50
C PRO A 121 4.74 -26.03 -2.91
N PRO A 122 4.57 -27.38 -2.88
CA PRO A 122 5.47 -28.32 -2.21
C PRO A 122 6.81 -28.58 -2.91
N ASP A 123 7.29 -27.72 -3.79
CA ASP A 123 8.50 -27.92 -4.59
C ASP A 123 9.68 -27.15 -3.98
N ASP A 124 10.59 -27.85 -3.32
CA ASP A 124 11.73 -27.32 -2.53
C ASP A 124 12.67 -26.38 -3.30
N ALA A 125 12.86 -26.57 -4.59
CA ALA A 125 13.74 -25.73 -5.40
C ALA A 125 13.09 -24.40 -5.76
N ARG A 126 11.77 -24.41 -6.03
CA ARG A 126 10.95 -23.19 -6.22
C ARG A 126 10.72 -22.45 -4.91
N MET A 127 10.65 -23.17 -3.78
CA MET A 127 10.57 -22.56 -2.45
C MET A 127 11.84 -21.76 -2.13
N ARG A 128 13.04 -22.32 -2.36
CA ARG A 128 14.30 -21.60 -2.11
C ARG A 128 14.48 -20.37 -2.99
N ALA A 129 14.14 -20.45 -4.27
CA ALA A 129 14.18 -19.30 -5.18
C ALA A 129 13.16 -18.21 -4.80
N ARG A 130 11.99 -18.60 -4.28
CA ARG A 130 10.97 -17.67 -3.77
C ARG A 130 11.32 -17.10 -2.40
N HIS A 131 11.94 -17.87 -1.49
CA HIS A 131 12.44 -17.34 -0.21
C HIS A 131 13.51 -16.27 -0.40
N THR A 132 14.35 -16.38 -1.43
CA THR A 132 15.37 -15.36 -1.75
C THR A 132 14.74 -14.12 -2.43
N ALA A 133 13.64 -14.30 -3.16
CA ALA A 133 12.88 -13.22 -3.80
C ALA A 133 11.81 -12.62 -2.87
N TYR A 134 11.46 -13.32 -1.78
CA TYR A 134 10.41 -12.90 -0.86
C TYR A 134 10.89 -11.79 0.08
N LEU A 135 10.17 -10.68 0.09
CA LEU A 135 10.38 -9.60 1.06
C LEU A 135 9.70 -9.98 2.38
N SER A 136 10.48 -10.37 3.38
CA SER A 136 9.92 -10.57 4.73
C SER A 136 9.50 -9.23 5.35
N LEU A 137 8.56 -9.27 6.28
CA LEU A 137 8.11 -8.06 6.96
C LEU A 137 9.22 -7.42 7.81
N GLU A 138 10.16 -8.23 8.33
CA GLU A 138 11.35 -7.75 9.02
C GLU A 138 12.26 -6.98 8.04
N SER A 139 12.60 -7.58 6.89
CA SER A 139 13.42 -6.92 5.87
C SER A 139 12.75 -5.67 5.29
N LEU A 140 11.42 -5.68 5.17
CA LEU A 140 10.65 -4.48 4.81
C LEU A 140 10.83 -3.39 5.85
N LEU A 141 10.66 -3.72 7.13
CA LEU A 141 10.75 -2.76 8.24
C LEU A 141 12.15 -2.14 8.36
N GLU A 142 13.21 -2.96 8.20
CA GLU A 142 14.60 -2.50 8.17
C GLU A 142 14.85 -1.55 6.98
N SER A 143 14.39 -1.94 5.79
CA SER A 143 14.54 -1.15 4.57
C SER A 143 13.82 0.19 4.67
N VAL A 144 12.58 0.18 5.16
CA VAL A 144 11.80 1.39 5.41
C VAL A 144 12.50 2.28 6.43
N GLY A 145 13.03 1.72 7.52
CA GLY A 145 13.77 2.49 8.55
C GLY A 145 15.00 3.21 8.01
N ARG A 146 15.65 2.67 6.97
CA ARG A 146 16.80 3.27 6.28
C ARG A 146 16.38 4.37 5.29
N LEU A 147 15.21 4.23 4.68
CA LEU A 147 14.73 5.13 3.62
C LEU A 147 13.88 6.30 4.16
N LEU A 148 13.34 6.16 5.36
CA LEU A 148 12.42 7.12 5.95
C LEU A 148 13.18 8.31 6.56
N GLU A 149 12.62 9.50 6.45
CA GLU A 149 13.05 10.67 7.21
C GLU A 149 12.83 10.43 8.72
N PRO A 150 13.59 11.10 9.61
CA PRO A 150 13.44 10.92 11.06
C PRO A 150 12.02 11.13 11.58
N GLN A 151 11.27 12.06 10.98
CA GLN A 151 9.86 12.37 11.31
C GLN A 151 8.88 11.73 10.34
N GLY A 152 9.36 10.88 9.44
CA GLY A 152 8.56 10.25 8.41
C GLY A 152 7.58 9.22 8.96
N ARG A 153 6.61 8.86 8.15
CA ARG A 153 5.57 7.88 8.46
C ARG A 153 5.63 6.71 7.50
N PHE A 154 5.40 5.53 8.03
CA PHE A 154 5.23 4.31 7.25
C PHE A 154 3.81 3.79 7.37
N THR A 155 3.08 3.73 6.25
CA THR A 155 1.70 3.25 6.24
C THR A 155 1.58 2.00 5.38
N LEU A 156 0.94 0.96 5.93
CA LEU A 156 0.76 -0.31 5.24
C LEU A 156 -0.61 -0.93 5.57
N ILE A 157 -1.01 -1.90 4.76
CA ILE A 157 -2.20 -2.72 4.98
C ILE A 157 -1.78 -4.18 5.12
N LEU A 158 -2.29 -4.88 6.13
CA LEU A 158 -1.98 -6.29 6.40
C LEU A 158 -3.25 -7.08 6.73
N PRO A 159 -3.28 -8.40 6.48
CA PRO A 159 -4.24 -9.30 7.12
C PRO A 159 -4.13 -9.19 8.64
N THR A 160 -5.25 -9.24 9.36
CA THR A 160 -5.27 -9.00 10.81
C THR A 160 -4.29 -9.87 11.58
N GLN A 161 -4.23 -11.18 11.28
CA GLN A 161 -3.31 -12.11 11.95
C GLN A 161 -1.83 -11.76 11.71
N THR A 162 -1.48 -11.39 10.48
CA THR A 162 -0.12 -10.96 10.13
C THR A 162 0.23 -9.62 10.80
N ALA A 163 -0.74 -8.71 10.90
CA ALA A 163 -0.55 -7.40 11.50
C ALA A 163 -0.21 -7.49 13.00
N GLU A 164 -0.81 -8.41 13.74
CA GLU A 164 -0.52 -8.60 15.18
C GLU A 164 0.95 -8.98 15.43
N LEU A 165 1.46 -9.92 14.64
CA LEU A 165 2.87 -10.33 14.71
C LEU A 165 3.80 -9.19 14.26
N PHE A 166 3.44 -8.50 13.19
CA PHE A 166 4.20 -7.36 12.67
C PHE A 166 4.29 -6.22 13.69
N ILE A 167 3.20 -5.88 14.36
CA ILE A 167 3.17 -4.84 15.40
C ILE A 167 4.15 -5.18 16.53
N THR A 168 4.11 -6.42 17.03
CA THR A 168 5.00 -6.87 18.09
C THR A 168 6.46 -6.72 17.68
N HIS A 169 6.80 -7.15 16.47
CA HIS A 169 8.15 -7.04 15.94
C HIS A 169 8.56 -5.57 15.73
N ALA A 170 7.68 -4.74 15.17
CA ALA A 170 7.96 -3.33 14.92
C ALA A 170 8.24 -2.57 16.23
N MET A 171 7.41 -2.78 17.26
CA MET A 171 7.58 -2.13 18.57
C MET A 171 8.89 -2.56 19.23
N ALA A 172 9.26 -3.84 19.16
CA ALA A 172 10.53 -4.36 19.66
C ALA A 172 11.75 -3.73 18.96
N ASN A 173 11.58 -3.21 17.74
CA ASN A 173 12.61 -2.55 16.93
C ASN A 173 12.49 -1.01 16.93
N GLY A 174 11.84 -0.42 17.94
CA GLY A 174 11.78 1.03 18.16
C GLY A 174 10.86 1.77 17.17
N TRP A 175 9.80 1.10 16.69
CA TRP A 175 8.72 1.74 15.99
C TRP A 175 7.53 1.97 16.92
N TYR A 176 6.80 3.03 16.66
CA TYR A 176 5.58 3.39 17.39
C TYR A 176 4.40 3.35 16.43
N ILE A 177 3.30 2.76 16.88
CA ILE A 177 2.04 2.83 16.14
C ILE A 177 1.41 4.19 16.43
N VAL A 178 1.08 4.95 15.40
CA VAL A 178 0.47 6.27 15.54
C VAL A 178 -0.99 6.29 15.08
N ARG A 179 -1.36 5.40 14.14
CA ARG A 179 -2.74 5.31 13.66
C ARG A 179 -3.07 3.89 13.20
N THR A 180 -4.28 3.42 13.50
CA THR A 180 -4.77 2.11 13.07
C THR A 180 -6.20 2.20 12.53
N CYS A 181 -6.57 1.33 11.58
CA CYS A 181 -7.95 1.14 11.17
C CYS A 181 -8.25 -0.35 10.97
N LYS A 182 -9.18 -0.89 11.76
CA LYS A 182 -9.69 -2.25 11.59
C LYS A 182 -10.72 -2.28 10.47
N VAL A 183 -10.45 -3.07 9.42
CA VAL A 183 -11.31 -3.17 8.24
C VAL A 183 -12.15 -4.44 8.30
N PHE A 184 -13.46 -4.25 8.32
CA PHE A 184 -14.49 -5.30 8.33
C PHE A 184 -15.12 -5.40 6.95
N THR A 185 -15.30 -6.61 6.43
CA THR A 185 -16.11 -6.78 5.21
C THR A 185 -17.57 -6.43 5.48
N VAL A 186 -18.11 -6.94 6.60
CA VAL A 186 -19.45 -6.67 7.14
C VAL A 186 -19.35 -6.57 8.66
N ALA A 187 -20.17 -5.75 9.30
CA ALA A 187 -20.05 -5.41 10.72
C ALA A 187 -20.07 -6.60 11.70
N HIS A 188 -20.77 -7.70 11.36
CA HIS A 188 -20.94 -8.87 12.23
C HIS A 188 -19.84 -9.93 12.10
N LYS A 189 -18.84 -9.72 11.21
CA LYS A 189 -17.70 -10.64 11.04
C LYS A 189 -16.43 -10.01 11.64
N PRO A 190 -15.43 -10.81 12.02
CA PRO A 190 -14.16 -10.27 12.49
C PRO A 190 -13.47 -9.43 11.40
N PRO A 191 -12.60 -8.48 11.79
CA PRO A 191 -11.84 -7.69 10.84
C PRO A 191 -10.92 -8.58 10.02
N LYS A 192 -10.83 -8.29 8.71
CA LYS A 192 -9.97 -9.05 7.80
C LYS A 192 -8.64 -8.37 7.53
N ARG A 193 -8.58 -7.06 7.65
CA ARG A 193 -7.39 -6.24 7.41
C ARG A 193 -7.20 -5.24 8.54
N LEU A 194 -5.95 -4.86 8.71
CA LEU A 194 -5.56 -3.75 9.55
C LEU A 194 -4.72 -2.79 8.70
N LEU A 195 -5.15 -1.54 8.63
CA LEU A 195 -4.33 -0.44 8.15
C LEU A 195 -3.53 0.10 9.34
N LEU A 196 -2.26 0.34 9.14
CA LEU A 196 -1.32 0.76 10.17
C LEU A 196 -0.50 1.93 9.67
N THR A 197 -0.32 2.94 10.51
CA THR A 197 0.72 3.95 10.33
C THR A 197 1.69 3.89 11.49
N LEU A 198 2.98 3.80 11.17
CA LEU A 198 4.09 3.73 12.12
C LEU A 198 4.98 4.96 11.97
N SER A 199 5.67 5.31 13.05
CA SER A 199 6.70 6.35 13.11
C SER A 199 7.88 5.89 13.97
N ARG A 200 9.04 6.55 13.81
CA ARG A 200 10.17 6.43 14.74
C ARG A 200 10.04 7.36 15.96
N ILE A 201 9.07 8.25 15.91
CA ILE A 201 8.76 9.18 17.00
C ILE A 201 7.52 8.68 17.72
N SER A 202 7.60 8.63 19.06
CA SER A 202 6.44 8.28 19.90
C SER A 202 5.35 9.34 19.78
N SER A 203 4.10 8.89 19.85
CA SER A 203 2.93 9.76 19.99
C SER A 203 2.26 9.46 21.33
N ASP A 204 1.78 10.49 22.00
CA ASP A 204 1.04 10.35 23.27
C ASP A 204 -0.33 9.68 23.05
N THR A 205 -0.84 9.69 21.81
CA THR A 205 -2.12 9.10 21.44
C THR A 205 -1.99 8.27 20.17
N ILE A 206 -2.73 7.15 20.13
CA ILE A 206 -2.89 6.33 18.95
C ILE A 206 -4.30 6.58 18.41
N GLU A 207 -4.40 7.00 17.15
CA GLU A 207 -5.69 7.11 16.46
C GLU A 207 -6.19 5.70 16.11
N ASN A 208 -7.34 5.32 16.66
CA ASN A 208 -7.94 4.01 16.43
C ASN A 208 -9.26 4.15 15.69
N GLU A 209 -9.36 3.56 14.50
CA GLU A 209 -10.51 3.64 13.63
C GLU A 209 -11.07 2.25 13.30
N THR A 210 -12.29 2.25 12.81
CA THR A 210 -12.94 1.08 12.22
C THR A 210 -13.60 1.46 10.91
N LEU A 211 -13.54 0.56 9.93
CA LEU A 211 -14.18 0.73 8.64
C LEU A 211 -14.92 -0.54 8.26
N VAL A 212 -16.20 -0.43 8.02
CA VAL A 212 -17.03 -1.51 7.46
C VAL A 212 -17.22 -1.25 5.97
N LEU A 213 -16.94 -2.26 5.12
CA LEU A 213 -16.98 -2.07 3.68
C LEU A 213 -18.38 -2.22 3.08
N GLN A 214 -19.19 -3.13 3.65
CA GLN A 214 -20.49 -3.51 3.08
C GLN A 214 -21.60 -3.46 4.11
N GLU A 215 -22.74 -2.96 3.67
CA GLU A 215 -24.00 -3.02 4.42
C GLU A 215 -24.52 -4.46 4.52
N LYS A 216 -25.35 -4.73 5.52
CA LYS A 216 -26.00 -6.05 5.70
C LYS A 216 -26.86 -6.43 4.49
N ALA A 217 -27.52 -5.46 3.87
CA ALA A 217 -28.35 -5.64 2.68
C ALA A 217 -27.57 -5.67 1.36
N GLY A 218 -26.23 -5.55 1.43
CA GLY A 218 -25.36 -5.40 0.26
C GLY A 218 -25.13 -3.93 -0.11
N GLY A 219 -24.12 -3.70 -0.91
CA GLY A 219 -23.67 -2.33 -1.26
C GLY A 219 -22.55 -1.83 -0.33
N ARG A 220 -22.00 -0.68 -0.65
CA ARG A 220 -20.95 -0.01 0.15
C ARG A 220 -21.59 0.76 1.30
N THR A 221 -20.94 0.76 2.45
CA THR A 221 -21.30 1.67 3.55
C THR A 221 -21.04 3.13 3.17
N ALA A 222 -21.69 4.06 3.86
CA ALA A 222 -21.49 5.47 3.66
C ALA A 222 -20.04 5.89 3.95
N GLU A 223 -19.44 5.35 5.01
CA GLU A 223 -18.05 5.61 5.39
C GLU A 223 -17.05 5.15 4.32
N TYR A 224 -17.23 3.91 3.80
CA TYR A 224 -16.37 3.41 2.73
C TYR A 224 -16.58 4.19 1.42
N ALA A 225 -17.81 4.55 1.11
CA ALA A 225 -18.11 5.37 -0.06
C ALA A 225 -17.47 6.77 0.05
N SER A 226 -17.54 7.39 1.23
CA SER A 226 -16.91 8.69 1.52
C SER A 226 -15.39 8.62 1.42
N LEU A 227 -14.76 7.60 2.04
CA LEU A 227 -13.30 7.40 1.98
C LEU A 227 -12.77 7.31 0.55
N CYS A 228 -13.53 6.68 -0.34
CA CYS A 228 -13.12 6.46 -1.73
C CYS A 228 -13.78 7.43 -2.72
N ALA A 229 -14.48 8.47 -2.26
CA ALA A 229 -15.27 9.35 -3.11
C ALA A 229 -14.45 10.07 -4.20
N ASP A 230 -13.20 10.40 -3.90
CA ASP A 230 -12.31 11.08 -4.85
C ASP A 230 -11.76 10.16 -5.94
N PHE A 231 -11.92 8.84 -5.76
CA PHE A 231 -11.34 7.85 -6.65
C PHE A 231 -12.38 7.13 -7.50
N TYR A 232 -13.43 6.59 -6.91
CA TYR A 232 -14.42 5.83 -7.65
C TYR A 232 -15.35 6.70 -8.48
N LEU A 233 -15.65 6.26 -9.68
CA LEU A 233 -16.71 6.86 -10.49
C LEU A 233 -18.05 6.79 -9.74
N PRO A 234 -18.92 7.81 -9.86
CA PRO A 234 -20.27 7.73 -9.34
C PRO A 234 -20.99 6.53 -9.97
N LYS A 235 -21.84 5.87 -9.17
CA LYS A 235 -22.71 4.83 -9.75
C LYS A 235 -23.56 5.49 -10.83
N LYS A 236 -23.61 4.86 -12.00
CA LYS A 236 -24.66 5.20 -12.99
C LYS A 236 -25.98 4.69 -12.40
N ASP A 237 -26.91 5.60 -12.19
CA ASP A 237 -28.29 5.26 -11.86
C ASP A 237 -28.93 4.41 -12.96
#